data_220c4737bdd9074aa1e195bd08f79b6e
#
_entry.id   220c4737bdd9074aa1e195bd08f79b6e
#
_cell.length_a   1.000
_cell.length_b   1.000
_cell.length_c   1.000
_cell.angle_alpha   90.00
_cell.angle_beta   90.00
_cell.angle_gamma   90.00
#
_symmetry.space_group_name_H-M   'P 1'
#
loop_
_entity.id
_entity.type
_entity.pdbx_description
1 polymer ?
#
loop_
_entity_poly.entity_id
_entity_poly.type
_entity_poly.pdbx_seq_one_letter_code
_entity_poly.pdbx_strand_id
1 'polypeptide(L)'
;TMGFIEQTAPDRYNAALELFQDFAGAYTIPIAANSLTPHAPYSVSPRLFQLIANFPGNQLMTIHNQESLAENLFCQTGQGDFLRLYQALGLDVSFFQGTGKRSLASYLPHFYRNQTLLLVHNVDTQEEDLEWLQQSKGIRGNDLRWCLCPNANLYIGGQLPDVDLLIRYGCNIVLGTDSLASNHQLDIREEMKTLQQHFGHLPTATLLQWATYNGAEALQLQGVLGEFAPGKQPGVVGIGGMDSGKLTK
;
A
#
# COMPACT_ATOMS: atom_id res chain seq x y z
N THR A 1 -12.09 0.27 2.93
CA THR A 1 -13.14 -0.43 3.71
C THR A 1 -12.55 -0.96 5.01
N MET A 2 -13.24 -0.70 6.12
CA MET A 2 -12.86 -1.13 7.48
C MET A 2 -13.99 -1.95 8.09
N GLY A 3 -13.65 -2.97 8.87
CA GLY A 3 -14.60 -3.80 9.60
C GLY A 3 -13.92 -5.02 10.20
N PHE A 4 -13.49 -4.91 11.47
CA PHE A 4 -12.76 -5.98 12.15
C PHE A 4 -13.69 -7.07 12.71
N ILE A 5 -14.95 -6.70 13.01
CA ILE A 5 -15.94 -7.62 13.58
C ILE A 5 -16.52 -8.50 12.47
N GLU A 6 -16.33 -9.82 12.56
CA GLU A 6 -16.77 -10.82 11.59
C GLU A 6 -18.27 -10.76 11.26
N GLN A 7 -19.11 -10.56 12.29
CA GLN A 7 -20.56 -10.53 12.16
C GLN A 7 -21.04 -9.33 11.33
N THR A 8 -20.32 -8.21 11.37
CA THR A 8 -20.66 -6.99 10.61
C THR A 8 -20.04 -6.94 9.22
N ALA A 9 -19.23 -7.93 8.84
CA ALA A 9 -18.54 -7.93 7.56
C ALA A 9 -19.48 -7.78 6.34
N PRO A 10 -20.65 -8.44 6.27
CA PRO A 10 -21.58 -8.24 5.16
C PRO A 10 -22.11 -6.81 5.06
N ASP A 11 -22.47 -6.19 6.20
CA ASP A 11 -22.99 -4.83 6.23
C ASP A 11 -21.92 -3.82 5.80
N ARG A 12 -20.69 -4.01 6.27
CA ARG A 12 -19.53 -3.19 5.86
C ARG A 12 -19.23 -3.32 4.36
N TYR A 13 -19.32 -4.54 3.84
CA TYR A 13 -19.15 -4.80 2.42
C TYR A 13 -20.25 -4.14 1.59
N ASN A 14 -21.52 -4.30 1.98
CA ASN A 14 -22.66 -3.70 1.26
C ASN A 14 -22.58 -2.17 1.24
N ALA A 15 -22.26 -1.53 2.38
CA ALA A 15 -22.06 -0.09 2.44
C ALA A 15 -20.91 0.38 1.52
N ALA A 16 -19.81 -0.38 1.43
CA ALA A 16 -18.72 -0.08 0.50
C ALA A 16 -19.13 -0.28 -0.96
N LEU A 17 -19.95 -1.29 -1.24
CA LEU A 17 -20.48 -1.55 -2.59
C LEU A 17 -21.43 -0.44 -3.06
N GLU A 18 -22.29 0.09 -2.20
CA GLU A 18 -23.15 1.24 -2.51
C GLU A 18 -22.29 2.45 -2.90
N LEU A 19 -21.29 2.80 -2.09
CA LEU A 19 -20.35 3.88 -2.41
C LEU A 19 -19.60 3.65 -3.73
N PHE A 20 -19.18 2.41 -4.00
CA PHE A 20 -18.53 2.06 -5.26
C PHE A 20 -19.47 2.30 -6.47
N GLN A 21 -20.74 1.90 -6.35
CA GLN A 21 -21.74 2.07 -7.41
C GLN A 21 -22.05 3.55 -7.65
N ASP A 22 -22.22 4.33 -6.59
CA ASP A 22 -22.45 5.78 -6.67
C ASP A 22 -21.28 6.49 -7.35
N PHE A 23 -20.05 6.13 -6.96
CA PHE A 23 -18.85 6.71 -7.55
C PHE A 23 -18.68 6.31 -9.03
N ALA A 24 -18.90 5.06 -9.38
CA ALA A 24 -18.84 4.57 -10.75
C ALA A 24 -19.91 5.20 -11.64
N GLY A 25 -21.08 5.53 -11.09
CA GLY A 25 -22.16 6.23 -11.81
C GLY A 25 -21.92 7.74 -12.00
N ALA A 26 -21.15 8.36 -11.09
CA ALA A 26 -20.89 9.80 -11.10
C ALA A 26 -19.72 10.22 -12.01
N TYR A 27 -18.79 9.31 -12.29
CA TYR A 27 -17.55 9.62 -13.03
C TYR A 27 -17.35 8.67 -14.21
N THR A 28 -17.09 9.25 -15.37
CA THR A 28 -16.68 8.51 -16.60
C THR A 28 -15.18 8.16 -16.57
N ILE A 29 -14.70 7.67 -15.42
CA ILE A 29 -13.31 7.22 -15.27
C ILE A 29 -13.22 5.76 -15.74
N PRO A 30 -12.14 5.34 -16.40
CA PRO A 30 -11.95 3.94 -16.77
C PRO A 30 -12.14 3.00 -15.57
N ILE A 31 -12.79 1.87 -15.78
CA ILE A 31 -13.15 0.89 -14.73
C ILE A 31 -11.96 0.47 -13.88
N ALA A 32 -10.74 0.49 -14.43
CA ALA A 32 -9.51 0.22 -13.70
C ALA A 32 -9.20 1.23 -12.57
N ALA A 33 -9.89 2.38 -12.53
CA ALA A 33 -9.67 3.41 -11.51
C ALA A 33 -10.47 3.21 -10.21
N ASN A 34 -11.38 2.24 -10.14
CA ASN A 34 -12.24 2.01 -8.97
C ASN A 34 -12.11 0.57 -8.46
N SER A 35 -11.93 0.42 -7.17
CA SER A 35 -11.91 -0.88 -6.50
C SER A 35 -12.47 -0.81 -5.08
N LEU A 36 -13.00 -1.92 -4.59
CA LEU A 36 -13.25 -2.12 -3.18
C LEU A 36 -11.92 -2.52 -2.52
N THR A 37 -11.41 -1.71 -1.62
CA THR A 37 -10.09 -1.92 -1.05
C THR A 37 -10.14 -2.13 0.46
N PRO A 38 -9.41 -3.08 1.04
CA PRO A 38 -9.27 -3.21 2.48
C PRO A 38 -8.42 -2.05 3.03
N HIS A 39 -8.67 -1.66 4.28
CA HIS A 39 -7.89 -0.59 4.91
C HIS A 39 -6.53 -1.10 5.38
N ALA A 40 -6.50 -2.01 6.34
CA ALA A 40 -5.28 -2.51 6.97
C ALA A 40 -5.55 -3.89 7.63
N PRO A 41 -4.52 -4.71 7.85
CA PRO A 41 -4.68 -6.05 8.43
C PRO A 41 -5.33 -6.07 9.81
N TYR A 42 -5.02 -5.07 10.62
CA TYR A 42 -5.60 -4.92 11.96
C TYR A 42 -7.04 -4.41 11.96
N SER A 43 -7.57 -3.90 10.86
CA SER A 43 -8.89 -3.26 10.81
C SER A 43 -9.90 -3.96 9.89
N VAL A 44 -9.55 -5.11 9.33
CA VAL A 44 -10.38 -5.87 8.39
C VAL A 44 -10.43 -7.33 8.82
N SER A 45 -11.65 -7.86 9.03
CA SER A 45 -11.83 -9.27 9.40
C SER A 45 -11.54 -10.22 8.24
N PRO A 46 -11.18 -11.49 8.51
CA PRO A 46 -10.98 -12.50 7.47
C PRO A 46 -12.17 -12.63 6.51
N ARG A 47 -13.39 -12.57 7.03
CA ARG A 47 -14.61 -12.61 6.21
C ARG A 47 -14.72 -11.41 5.29
N LEU A 48 -14.38 -10.20 5.78
CA LEU A 48 -14.42 -8.99 4.96
C LEU A 48 -13.32 -9.01 3.89
N PHE A 49 -12.13 -9.52 4.20
CA PHE A 49 -11.09 -9.78 3.19
C PHE A 49 -11.60 -10.68 2.07
N GLN A 50 -12.27 -11.79 2.41
CA GLN A 50 -12.83 -12.72 1.42
C GLN A 50 -13.89 -12.06 0.54
N LEU A 51 -14.80 -11.26 1.13
CA LEU A 51 -15.83 -10.54 0.38
C LEU A 51 -15.19 -9.54 -0.61
N ILE A 52 -14.21 -8.76 -0.17
CA ILE A 52 -13.48 -7.81 -1.00
C ILE A 52 -12.71 -8.53 -2.11
N ALA A 53 -11.96 -9.58 -1.77
CA ALA A 53 -11.17 -10.33 -2.75
C ALA A 53 -12.04 -11.00 -3.84
N ASN A 54 -13.24 -11.45 -3.46
CA ASN A 54 -14.18 -12.08 -4.40
C ASN A 54 -14.99 -11.09 -5.25
N PHE A 55 -14.87 -9.78 -5.01
CA PHE A 55 -15.56 -8.80 -5.84
C PHE A 55 -15.02 -8.81 -7.27
N PRO A 56 -15.85 -9.07 -8.30
CA PRO A 56 -15.39 -9.32 -9.66
C PRO A 56 -14.62 -8.16 -10.30
N GLY A 57 -14.84 -6.93 -9.83
CA GLY A 57 -14.15 -5.72 -10.29
C GLY A 57 -12.77 -5.50 -9.70
N ASN A 58 -12.37 -6.27 -8.67
CA ASN A 58 -11.13 -6.05 -7.93
C ASN A 58 -9.93 -6.70 -8.62
N GLN A 59 -9.35 -5.99 -9.57
CA GLN A 59 -8.07 -6.36 -10.20
C GLN A 59 -6.88 -5.65 -9.56
N LEU A 60 -7.09 -4.43 -9.06
CA LEU A 60 -6.10 -3.60 -8.38
C LEU A 60 -6.67 -3.12 -7.05
N MET A 61 -5.94 -3.34 -5.97
CA MET A 61 -6.32 -2.92 -4.62
C MET A 61 -5.13 -2.33 -3.89
N THR A 62 -5.41 -1.55 -2.84
CA THR A 62 -4.40 -1.05 -1.89
C THR A 62 -4.67 -1.64 -0.51
N ILE A 63 -3.62 -1.77 0.29
CA ILE A 63 -3.71 -2.10 1.70
C ILE A 63 -2.55 -1.45 2.45
N HIS A 64 -2.82 -0.80 3.59
CA HIS A 64 -1.75 -0.42 4.51
C HIS A 64 -1.09 -1.68 5.04
N ASN A 65 0.23 -1.75 4.94
CA ASN A 65 1.00 -2.95 5.23
C ASN A 65 2.20 -2.64 6.08
N GLN A 66 2.30 -3.33 7.20
CA GLN A 66 3.48 -3.28 8.07
C GLN A 66 3.94 -1.85 8.35
N GLU A 67 2.97 -0.98 8.62
CA GLU A 67 3.22 0.44 8.90
C GLU A 67 3.95 0.63 10.23
N SER A 68 3.80 -0.32 11.16
CA SER A 68 4.44 -0.28 12.45
C SER A 68 4.71 -1.66 13.03
N LEU A 69 5.67 -1.74 13.94
CA LEU A 69 5.90 -2.94 14.74
C LEU A 69 4.64 -3.39 15.49
N ALA A 70 3.80 -2.45 15.95
CA ALA A 70 2.57 -2.75 16.66
C ALA A 70 1.57 -3.54 15.79
N GLU A 71 1.52 -3.28 14.48
CA GLU A 71 0.70 -4.04 13.54
C GLU A 71 1.15 -5.51 13.48
N ASN A 72 2.44 -5.74 13.26
CA ASN A 72 2.98 -7.10 13.22
C ASN A 72 2.77 -7.85 14.54
N LEU A 73 3.01 -7.18 15.68
CA LEU A 73 2.77 -7.76 16.99
C LEU A 73 1.30 -8.14 17.19
N PHE A 74 0.38 -7.25 16.84
CA PHE A 74 -1.06 -7.51 16.96
C PHE A 74 -1.49 -8.67 16.06
N CYS A 75 -1.10 -8.68 14.79
CA CYS A 75 -1.41 -9.77 13.87
C CYS A 75 -0.88 -11.12 14.36
N GLN A 76 0.33 -11.13 14.91
CA GLN A 76 0.99 -12.34 15.37
C GLN A 76 0.41 -12.87 16.68
N THR A 77 0.15 -12.01 17.65
CA THR A 77 -0.14 -12.39 19.04
C THR A 77 -1.53 -12.02 19.54
N GLY A 78 -2.24 -11.14 18.85
CA GLY A 78 -3.47 -10.53 19.35
C GLY A 78 -3.26 -9.55 20.51
N GLN A 79 -2.02 -9.11 20.74
CA GLN A 79 -1.64 -8.24 21.87
C GLN A 79 -1.02 -6.93 21.36
N GLY A 80 -0.82 -5.99 22.26
CA GLY A 80 -0.13 -4.73 21.98
C GLY A 80 -1.04 -3.52 21.90
N ASP A 81 -0.50 -2.42 21.36
CA ASP A 81 -1.16 -1.09 21.41
C ASP A 81 -2.48 -1.02 20.64
N PHE A 82 -2.71 -1.89 19.66
CA PHE A 82 -4.01 -1.94 18.97
C PHE A 82 -5.16 -2.32 19.90
N LEU A 83 -4.95 -3.07 20.98
CA LEU A 83 -5.99 -3.32 21.98
C LEU A 83 -6.45 -2.03 22.66
N ARG A 84 -5.53 -1.10 22.91
CA ARG A 84 -5.85 0.22 23.48
C ARG A 84 -6.69 1.04 22.50
N LEU A 85 -6.35 0.99 21.20
CA LEU A 85 -7.14 1.64 20.15
C LEU A 85 -8.57 1.08 20.12
N TYR A 86 -8.73 -0.24 20.11
CA TYR A 86 -10.07 -0.85 20.08
C TYR A 86 -10.87 -0.54 21.35
N GLN A 87 -10.24 -0.55 22.50
CA GLN A 87 -10.87 -0.15 23.75
C GLN A 87 -11.34 1.32 23.69
N ALA A 88 -10.53 2.23 23.17
CA ALA A 88 -10.90 3.64 22.99
C ALA A 88 -12.07 3.83 22.02
N LEU A 89 -12.19 2.95 21.02
CA LEU A 89 -13.31 2.92 20.05
C LEU A 89 -14.55 2.18 20.56
N GLY A 90 -14.50 1.62 21.77
CA GLY A 90 -15.60 0.83 22.34
C GLY A 90 -15.84 -0.49 21.62
N LEU A 91 -14.83 -1.04 20.94
CA LEU A 91 -14.92 -2.28 20.19
C LEU A 91 -14.35 -3.45 21.01
N ASP A 92 -15.15 -4.50 21.15
CA ASP A 92 -14.71 -5.76 21.74
C ASP A 92 -13.99 -6.61 20.67
N VAL A 93 -12.72 -6.84 20.88
CA VAL A 93 -11.85 -7.69 20.01
C VAL A 93 -11.29 -8.89 20.78
N SER A 94 -11.89 -9.25 21.90
CA SER A 94 -11.46 -10.39 22.75
C SER A 94 -11.48 -11.74 22.03
N PHE A 95 -12.25 -11.86 20.94
CA PHE A 95 -12.29 -13.02 20.08
C PHE A 95 -10.99 -13.23 19.27
N PHE A 96 -10.20 -12.18 19.06
CA PHE A 96 -8.99 -12.24 18.24
C PHE A 96 -7.77 -12.61 19.10
N GLN A 97 -7.18 -13.75 18.82
CA GLN A 97 -6.04 -14.31 19.57
C GLN A 97 -4.71 -14.22 18.80
N GLY A 98 -4.71 -13.53 17.66
CA GLY A 98 -3.57 -13.52 16.76
C GLY A 98 -3.52 -14.73 15.82
N THR A 99 -2.72 -14.62 14.78
CA THR A 99 -2.60 -15.64 13.73
C THR A 99 -1.35 -16.50 13.88
N GLY A 100 -0.45 -16.16 14.80
CA GLY A 100 0.90 -16.72 14.90
C GLY A 100 1.83 -16.28 13.76
N LYS A 101 1.40 -15.35 12.90
CA LYS A 101 2.14 -14.87 11.71
C LYS A 101 2.25 -13.35 11.73
N ARG A 102 3.33 -12.85 11.15
CA ARG A 102 3.46 -11.41 10.88
C ARG A 102 2.36 -10.93 9.93
N SER A 103 2.12 -9.64 9.90
CA SER A 103 1.00 -9.02 9.21
C SER A 103 0.87 -9.49 7.75
N LEU A 104 1.92 -9.36 6.96
CA LEU A 104 1.91 -9.74 5.54
C LEU A 104 1.45 -11.19 5.33
N ALA A 105 2.01 -12.12 6.08
CA ALA A 105 1.69 -13.55 5.99
C ALA A 105 0.30 -13.89 6.54
N SER A 106 -0.30 -13.01 7.34
CA SER A 106 -1.63 -13.22 7.92
C SER A 106 -2.77 -12.90 6.94
N TYR A 107 -2.63 -11.86 6.13
CA TYR A 107 -3.72 -11.40 5.26
C TYR A 107 -3.53 -11.75 3.77
N LEU A 108 -2.29 -11.79 3.27
CA LEU A 108 -2.01 -11.96 1.85
C LEU A 108 -2.61 -13.24 1.24
N PRO A 109 -2.74 -14.37 1.97
CA PRO A 109 -3.41 -15.57 1.46
C PRO A 109 -4.90 -15.42 1.13
N HIS A 110 -5.56 -14.33 1.55
CA HIS A 110 -6.95 -14.06 1.19
C HIS A 110 -7.12 -13.58 -0.25
N PHE A 111 -6.03 -13.14 -0.91
CA PHE A 111 -6.08 -12.60 -2.27
C PHE A 111 -5.68 -13.65 -3.32
N TYR A 112 -6.16 -13.44 -4.55
CA TYR A 112 -5.95 -14.35 -5.67
C TYR A 112 -4.75 -13.94 -6.52
N ARG A 113 -4.20 -14.89 -7.28
CA ARG A 113 -3.00 -14.75 -8.11
C ARG A 113 -3.09 -13.72 -9.24
N ASN A 114 -4.30 -13.35 -9.64
CA ASN A 114 -4.55 -12.41 -10.73
C ASN A 114 -4.89 -10.99 -10.25
N GLN A 115 -4.72 -10.73 -8.94
CA GLN A 115 -4.97 -9.43 -8.35
C GLN A 115 -3.64 -8.72 -8.08
N THR A 116 -3.59 -7.43 -8.42
CA THR A 116 -2.46 -6.56 -8.08
C THR A 116 -2.74 -5.87 -6.76
N LEU A 117 -1.78 -5.92 -5.84
CA LEU A 117 -1.88 -5.27 -4.54
C LEU A 117 -0.78 -4.20 -4.38
N LEU A 118 -1.20 -2.98 -4.06
CA LEU A 118 -0.31 -1.95 -3.57
C LEU A 118 -0.20 -2.08 -2.05
N LEU A 119 0.96 -2.49 -1.58
CA LEU A 119 1.32 -2.60 -0.18
C LEU A 119 1.86 -1.23 0.26
N VAL A 120 1.09 -0.50 1.05
CA VAL A 120 1.42 0.89 1.41
C VAL A 120 2.18 0.92 2.74
N HIS A 121 3.17 1.79 2.86
CA HIS A 121 4.09 2.03 3.98
C HIS A 121 5.27 1.08 4.08
N ASN A 122 5.10 -0.17 4.47
CA ASN A 122 6.14 -1.20 4.54
C ASN A 122 7.29 -0.92 5.53
N VAL A 123 7.04 -0.12 6.58
CA VAL A 123 8.07 0.34 7.53
C VAL A 123 8.68 -0.80 8.33
N ASP A 124 7.85 -1.75 8.79
CA ASP A 124 8.30 -2.90 9.57
C ASP A 124 8.35 -4.19 8.74
N THR A 125 8.60 -4.07 7.43
CA THR A 125 8.91 -5.23 6.58
C THR A 125 10.30 -5.74 6.89
N GLN A 126 10.40 -7.03 7.20
CA GLN A 126 11.65 -7.70 7.55
C GLN A 126 12.05 -8.73 6.49
N GLU A 127 13.30 -9.18 6.54
CA GLU A 127 13.82 -10.19 5.61
C GLU A 127 13.00 -11.48 5.62
N GLU A 128 12.53 -11.91 6.79
CA GLU A 128 11.67 -13.07 6.95
C GLU A 128 10.33 -12.97 6.20
N ASP A 129 9.77 -11.76 6.05
CA ASP A 129 8.54 -11.54 5.28
C ASP A 129 8.78 -11.79 3.78
N LEU A 130 9.93 -11.31 3.28
CA LEU A 130 10.30 -11.44 1.88
C LEU A 130 10.73 -12.88 1.53
N GLU A 131 11.43 -13.55 2.44
CA GLU A 131 11.75 -14.97 2.31
C GLU A 131 10.48 -15.83 2.30
N TRP A 132 9.52 -15.53 3.18
CA TRP A 132 8.24 -16.19 3.19
C TRP A 132 7.49 -16.02 1.87
N LEU A 133 7.51 -14.81 1.30
CA LEU A 133 6.94 -14.55 -0.03
C LEU A 133 7.56 -15.40 -1.13
N GLN A 134 8.89 -15.50 -1.17
CA GLN A 134 9.59 -16.31 -2.16
C GLN A 134 9.26 -17.79 -2.07
N GLN A 135 9.01 -18.29 -0.85
CA GLN A 135 8.66 -19.68 -0.58
C GLN A 135 7.17 -19.97 -0.78
N SER A 136 6.32 -18.94 -0.77
CA SER A 136 4.86 -19.07 -0.81
C SER A 136 4.38 -19.46 -2.21
N LYS A 137 3.93 -20.71 -2.36
CA LYS A 137 3.32 -21.18 -3.60
C LYS A 137 1.99 -20.47 -3.83
N GLY A 138 1.93 -19.66 -4.87
CA GLY A 138 0.68 -19.06 -5.29
C GLY A 138 0.58 -17.54 -5.18
N ILE A 139 1.47 -16.93 -4.45
CA ILE A 139 1.64 -15.48 -4.43
C ILE A 139 2.79 -15.17 -5.41
N ARG A 140 2.52 -14.34 -6.39
CA ARG A 140 3.56 -13.90 -7.33
C ARG A 140 4.05 -12.53 -6.89
N GLY A 141 5.34 -12.40 -6.65
CA GLY A 141 5.95 -11.11 -6.32
C GLY A 141 5.68 -10.02 -7.36
N ASN A 142 5.43 -10.41 -8.63
CA ASN A 142 5.09 -9.48 -9.70
C ASN A 142 3.68 -8.86 -9.56
N ASP A 143 2.82 -9.43 -8.74
CA ASP A 143 1.48 -8.90 -8.48
C ASP A 143 1.47 -7.92 -7.30
N LEU A 144 2.61 -7.77 -6.61
CA LEU A 144 2.79 -6.86 -5.49
C LEU A 144 3.53 -5.60 -5.93
N ARG A 145 3.04 -4.45 -5.47
CA ARG A 145 3.67 -3.13 -5.62
C ARG A 145 3.93 -2.56 -4.23
N TRP A 146 5.17 -2.23 -3.94
CA TRP A 146 5.60 -1.72 -2.64
C TRP A 146 5.56 -0.20 -2.68
N CYS A 147 4.46 0.37 -2.20
CA CYS A 147 4.21 1.81 -2.21
C CYS A 147 4.81 2.45 -0.96
N LEU A 148 5.87 3.23 -1.15
CA LEU A 148 6.51 3.97 -0.07
C LEU A 148 5.92 5.36 0.03
N CYS A 149 5.61 5.79 1.28
CA CYS A 149 5.12 7.11 1.62
C CYS A 149 6.06 7.75 2.65
N PRO A 150 7.30 8.11 2.27
CA PRO A 150 8.37 8.49 3.20
C PRO A 150 7.98 9.59 4.18
N ASN A 151 7.35 10.67 3.70
CA ASN A 151 6.97 11.80 4.55
C ASN A 151 5.89 11.42 5.56
N ALA A 152 4.88 10.65 5.12
CA ALA A 152 3.86 10.14 6.02
C ALA A 152 4.46 9.21 7.08
N ASN A 153 5.37 8.33 6.70
CA ASN A 153 6.04 7.41 7.63
C ASN A 153 6.87 8.16 8.69
N LEU A 154 7.59 9.20 8.28
CA LEU A 154 8.33 10.05 9.23
C LEU A 154 7.39 10.83 10.15
N TYR A 155 6.26 11.33 9.62
CA TYR A 155 5.27 12.05 10.40
C TYR A 155 4.58 11.16 11.46
N ILE A 156 4.18 9.95 11.08
CA ILE A 156 3.41 9.03 11.93
C ILE A 156 4.31 8.31 12.93
N GLY A 157 5.39 7.68 12.45
CA GLY A 157 6.22 6.77 13.23
C GLY A 157 7.69 7.18 13.37
N GLY A 158 8.12 8.26 12.71
CA GLY A 158 9.52 8.71 12.73
C GLY A 158 10.51 7.74 12.08
N GLN A 159 10.03 6.78 11.28
CA GLN A 159 10.83 5.73 10.68
C GLN A 159 10.55 5.59 9.19
N LEU A 160 11.52 5.10 8.44
CA LEU A 160 11.39 4.75 7.03
C LEU A 160 11.51 3.24 6.85
N PRO A 161 10.92 2.67 5.78
CA PRO A 161 11.16 1.28 5.41
C PRO A 161 12.63 1.04 5.04
N ASP A 162 13.10 -0.19 5.21
CA ASP A 162 14.41 -0.62 4.70
C ASP A 162 14.36 -0.75 3.18
N VAL A 163 14.64 0.37 2.51
CA VAL A 163 14.62 0.47 1.04
C VAL A 163 15.66 -0.45 0.39
N ASP A 164 16.82 -0.60 1.03
CA ASP A 164 17.90 -1.46 0.52
C ASP A 164 17.50 -2.94 0.59
N LEU A 165 16.78 -3.33 1.62
CA LEU A 165 16.19 -4.66 1.73
C LEU A 165 15.21 -4.92 0.58
N LEU A 166 14.29 -3.99 0.35
CA LEU A 166 13.30 -4.12 -0.73
C LEU A 166 13.96 -4.22 -2.11
N ILE A 167 15.00 -3.41 -2.37
CA ILE A 167 15.78 -3.47 -3.61
C ILE A 167 16.49 -4.82 -3.74
N ARG A 168 17.15 -5.29 -2.68
CA ARG A 168 17.90 -6.56 -2.67
C ARG A 168 17.00 -7.75 -3.01
N TYR A 169 15.72 -7.71 -2.59
CA TYR A 169 14.73 -8.74 -2.89
C TYR A 169 13.96 -8.52 -4.21
N GLY A 170 14.32 -7.50 -4.99
CA GLY A 170 13.73 -7.22 -6.29
C GLY A 170 12.27 -6.75 -6.21
N CYS A 171 11.89 -6.10 -5.13
CA CYS A 171 10.55 -5.57 -4.93
C CYS A 171 10.21 -4.48 -5.96
N ASN A 172 9.01 -4.51 -6.51
CA ASN A 172 8.51 -3.48 -7.43
C ASN A 172 8.09 -2.24 -6.63
N ILE A 173 9.00 -1.30 -6.44
CA ILE A 173 8.79 -0.10 -5.63
C ILE A 173 8.07 0.98 -6.43
N VAL A 174 7.10 1.65 -5.78
CA VAL A 174 6.40 2.84 -6.25
C VAL A 174 6.34 3.88 -5.13
N LEU A 175 6.04 5.13 -5.45
CA LEU A 175 5.92 6.20 -4.47
C LEU A 175 4.47 6.66 -4.35
N GLY A 176 4.06 6.96 -3.12
CA GLY A 176 2.80 7.59 -2.76
C GLY A 176 3.03 8.67 -1.71
N THR A 177 2.03 9.50 -1.45
CA THR A 177 2.11 10.59 -0.47
C THR A 177 1.34 10.31 0.81
N ASP A 178 0.48 9.27 0.80
CA ASP A 178 -0.62 9.14 1.75
C ASP A 178 -1.53 10.39 1.73
N SER A 179 -2.32 10.63 2.76
CA SER A 179 -3.26 11.75 2.82
C SER A 179 -2.65 12.99 3.48
N LEU A 180 -3.32 14.15 3.33
CA LEU A 180 -2.94 15.38 4.06
C LEU A 180 -3.13 15.26 5.59
N ALA A 181 -3.77 14.21 6.08
CA ALA A 181 -3.86 13.95 7.52
C ALA A 181 -2.53 13.48 8.12
N SER A 182 -1.66 12.88 7.28
CA SER A 182 -0.38 12.31 7.66
C SER A 182 0.80 12.91 6.88
N ASN A 183 0.56 13.92 6.05
CA ASN A 183 1.59 14.57 5.25
C ASN A 183 1.37 16.08 5.18
N HIS A 184 2.43 16.85 4.99
CA HIS A 184 2.35 18.30 4.85
C HIS A 184 1.86 18.74 3.46
N GLN A 185 2.02 17.86 2.44
CA GLN A 185 1.68 18.15 1.05
C GLN A 185 1.54 16.85 0.23
N LEU A 186 0.80 16.92 -0.88
CA LEU A 186 0.65 15.80 -1.83
C LEU A 186 1.58 16.03 -3.03
N ASP A 187 2.89 15.96 -2.80
CA ASP A 187 3.91 16.18 -3.83
C ASP A 187 4.91 15.00 -3.84
N ILE A 188 4.84 14.18 -4.87
CA ILE A 188 5.73 13.02 -5.08
C ILE A 188 7.21 13.44 -5.16
N ARG A 189 7.50 14.66 -5.62
CA ARG A 189 8.87 15.18 -5.64
C ARG A 189 9.44 15.30 -4.22
N GLU A 190 8.64 15.72 -3.25
CA GLU A 190 9.07 15.81 -1.85
C GLU A 190 9.30 14.44 -1.23
N GLU A 191 8.52 13.42 -1.62
CA GLU A 191 8.79 12.03 -1.25
C GLU A 191 10.15 11.55 -1.79
N MET A 192 10.45 11.87 -3.06
CA MET A 192 11.75 11.55 -3.66
C MET A 192 12.91 12.26 -2.93
N LYS A 193 12.74 13.53 -2.54
CA LYS A 193 13.77 14.28 -1.77
C LYS A 193 14.03 13.63 -0.42
N THR A 194 12.99 13.25 0.28
CA THR A 194 13.10 12.56 1.57
C THR A 194 13.88 11.25 1.43
N LEU A 195 13.58 10.44 0.42
CA LEU A 195 14.35 9.24 0.14
C LEU A 195 15.81 9.56 -0.19
N GLN A 196 16.06 10.57 -1.02
CA GLN A 196 17.42 10.95 -1.39
C GLN A 196 18.24 11.47 -0.21
N GLN A 197 17.59 12.13 0.76
CA GLN A 197 18.24 12.61 1.97
C GLN A 197 18.66 11.46 2.91
N HIS A 198 17.84 10.43 3.03
CA HIS A 198 18.09 9.31 3.92
C HIS A 198 18.88 8.18 3.25
N PHE A 199 18.70 7.99 1.95
CA PHE A 199 19.36 6.98 1.12
C PHE A 199 20.15 7.65 -0.01
N GLY A 200 21.19 8.42 0.37
CA GLY A 200 21.96 9.29 -0.53
C GLY A 200 22.69 8.57 -1.69
N HIS A 201 22.74 7.23 -1.65
CA HIS A 201 23.28 6.38 -2.71
C HIS A 201 22.27 6.07 -3.82
N LEU A 202 20.95 6.31 -3.59
CA LEU A 202 19.94 6.07 -4.61
C LEU A 202 20.05 7.08 -5.76
N PRO A 203 20.20 6.61 -7.01
CA PRO A 203 20.22 7.51 -8.16
C PRO A 203 18.88 8.22 -8.34
N THR A 204 18.90 9.50 -8.67
CA THR A 204 17.67 10.26 -9.00
C THR A 204 16.85 9.59 -10.12
N ALA A 205 17.52 8.97 -11.10
CA ALA A 205 16.84 8.22 -12.16
C ALA A 205 15.99 7.07 -11.62
N THR A 206 16.47 6.36 -10.59
CA THR A 206 15.71 5.29 -9.91
C THR A 206 14.48 5.86 -9.21
N LEU A 207 14.63 6.96 -8.47
CA LEU A 207 13.52 7.62 -7.80
C LEU A 207 12.47 8.15 -8.80
N LEU A 208 12.91 8.72 -9.92
CA LEU A 208 12.02 9.13 -11.01
C LEU A 208 11.27 7.95 -11.61
N GLN A 209 11.93 6.82 -11.82
CA GLN A 209 11.29 5.61 -12.31
C GLN A 209 10.18 5.13 -11.35
N TRP A 210 10.45 5.12 -10.03
CA TRP A 210 9.45 4.75 -9.03
C TRP A 210 8.26 5.71 -8.99
N ALA A 211 8.54 7.02 -9.18
CA ALA A 211 7.53 8.07 -9.17
C ALA A 211 6.69 8.16 -10.46
N THR A 212 7.14 7.56 -11.58
CA THR A 212 6.49 7.71 -12.89
C THR A 212 6.14 6.37 -13.52
N TYR A 213 7.10 5.69 -14.14
CA TYR A 213 6.87 4.44 -14.86
C TYR A 213 6.28 3.35 -13.97
N ASN A 214 6.91 3.08 -12.82
CA ASN A 214 6.42 2.07 -11.90
C ASN A 214 5.04 2.42 -11.32
N GLY A 215 4.80 3.70 -11.06
CA GLY A 215 3.48 4.19 -10.64
C GLY A 215 2.41 3.95 -11.69
N ALA A 216 2.71 4.21 -12.97
CA ALA A 216 1.80 3.93 -14.07
C ALA A 216 1.52 2.42 -14.22
N GLU A 217 2.54 1.57 -14.09
CA GLU A 217 2.35 0.10 -14.06
C GLU A 217 1.47 -0.33 -12.88
N ALA A 218 1.73 0.19 -11.69
CA ALA A 218 0.96 -0.14 -10.50
C ALA A 218 -0.52 0.21 -10.65
N LEU A 219 -0.81 1.32 -11.32
CA LEU A 219 -2.17 1.77 -11.59
C LEU A 219 -2.78 1.17 -12.87
N GLN A 220 -2.07 0.26 -13.55
CA GLN A 220 -2.48 -0.36 -14.83
C GLN A 220 -2.68 0.67 -15.95
N LEU A 221 -1.97 1.79 -15.89
CA LEU A 221 -2.02 2.91 -16.85
C LEU A 221 -0.77 3.01 -17.75
N GLN A 222 0.12 2.01 -17.69
CA GLN A 222 1.38 2.01 -18.44
C GLN A 222 1.21 2.07 -19.96
N GLY A 223 0.04 1.74 -20.47
CA GLY A 223 -0.27 1.89 -21.90
C GLY A 223 -0.42 3.35 -22.36
N VAL A 224 -0.65 4.27 -21.42
CA VAL A 224 -0.94 5.69 -21.70
C VAL A 224 0.05 6.62 -21.00
N LEU A 225 0.48 6.28 -19.79
CA LEU A 225 1.27 7.13 -18.88
C LEU A 225 2.62 6.52 -18.56
N GLY A 226 3.42 7.24 -17.76
CA GLY A 226 4.63 6.78 -17.09
C GLY A 226 5.94 7.03 -17.84
N GLU A 227 5.92 7.20 -19.16
CA GLU A 227 7.11 7.47 -19.96
C GLU A 227 6.79 8.20 -21.27
N PHE A 228 7.80 8.85 -21.85
CA PHE A 228 7.72 9.44 -23.20
C PHE A 228 8.00 8.36 -24.27
N ALA A 229 6.94 7.71 -24.76
CA ALA A 229 7.01 6.71 -25.80
C ALA A 229 5.95 6.96 -26.88
N PRO A 230 6.15 6.51 -28.15
CA PRO A 230 5.17 6.66 -29.21
C PRO A 230 3.81 6.08 -28.80
N GLY A 231 2.75 6.88 -28.98
CA GLY A 231 1.37 6.50 -28.65
C GLY A 231 0.94 6.77 -27.21
N LYS A 232 1.85 7.19 -26.32
CA LYS A 232 1.52 7.59 -24.94
C LYS A 232 1.29 9.09 -24.80
N GLN A 233 0.53 9.47 -23.77
CA GLN A 233 0.18 10.87 -23.46
C GLN A 233 0.42 11.17 -21.97
N PRO A 234 1.67 11.03 -21.46
CA PRO A 234 1.96 11.17 -20.02
C PRO A 234 1.84 12.61 -19.49
N GLY A 235 1.70 13.60 -20.39
CA GLY A 235 1.92 14.99 -20.04
C GLY A 235 3.41 15.31 -19.87
N VAL A 236 3.72 16.59 -19.64
CA VAL A 236 5.09 17.08 -19.41
C VAL A 236 5.13 17.86 -18.11
N VAL A 237 5.96 17.41 -17.17
CA VAL A 237 6.20 18.08 -15.91
C VAL A 237 7.68 18.52 -15.88
N GLY A 238 7.90 19.84 -15.74
CA GLY A 238 9.24 20.38 -15.53
C GLY A 238 9.61 20.33 -14.05
N ILE A 239 10.74 19.69 -13.74
CA ILE A 239 11.29 19.66 -12.37
C ILE A 239 12.42 20.67 -12.28
N GLY A 240 12.18 21.77 -11.56
CA GLY A 240 13.22 22.74 -11.20
C GLY A 240 13.98 22.30 -9.94
N GLY A 241 15.11 22.97 -9.66
CA GLY A 241 15.88 22.73 -8.45
C GLY A 241 16.63 21.39 -8.48
N MET A 242 17.38 21.15 -9.54
CA MET A 242 18.34 20.05 -9.61
C MET A 242 19.76 20.61 -9.58
N ASP A 243 20.57 20.12 -8.65
CA ASP A 243 22.00 20.39 -8.59
C ASP A 243 22.78 19.09 -8.57
N SER A 244 23.79 19.00 -9.45
CA SER A 244 24.68 17.84 -9.59
C SER A 244 23.91 16.48 -9.66
N GLY A 245 22.74 16.49 -10.33
CA GLY A 245 21.90 15.30 -10.48
C GLY A 245 21.06 14.94 -9.26
N LYS A 246 21.02 15.80 -8.23
CA LYS A 246 20.17 15.64 -7.03
C LYS A 246 19.09 16.71 -6.99
N LEU A 247 17.93 16.32 -6.42
CA LEU A 247 16.86 17.27 -6.16
C LEU A 247 17.28 18.22 -5.03
N THR A 248 17.15 19.54 -5.28
CA THR A 248 17.42 20.58 -4.29
C THR A 248 16.12 21.19 -3.74
N LYS A 249 16.27 22.05 -2.75
CA LYS A 249 15.14 22.76 -2.13
C LYS A 249 14.40 23.65 -3.11
#